data_c2702d26187b9616395a09ee3807254f
#
_entry.id   c2702d26187b9616395a09ee3807254f
#
_cell.length_a   1.000
_cell.length_b   1.000
_cell.length_c   1.000
_cell.angle_alpha   90.00
_cell.angle_beta   90.00
_cell.angle_gamma   90.00
#
_symmetry.space_group_name_H-M   'P 1'
#
loop_
_entity.id
_entity.type
_entity.pdbx_description
1 polymer ?
#
loop_
_entity_poly.entity_id
_entity_poly.type
_entity_poly.pdbx_seq_one_letter_code
_entity_poly.pdbx_strand_id
1 'polypeptide(L)'
;MLRKIRLTCGIICLTLITLLFLDFTGTLHSWFGWLAKIQFLPAVLALNVGVVVLLIILTGVFGRIYCSVICPLGVFQDVAAWIGKKRKKLPYSYSPALSLLRYGALAIFIITLVAGVSFIATLFAPYSAYGRIANNLFQPIWLWGNNLFAHLAERAGSYAFYEVDIWIKSLPTFIVAAATFVILILLAWRNGRTYC
;
A
#
# COMPACT_ATOMS: atom_id res chain seq x y z
N MET A 1 -5.54 -7.32 -24.62
CA MET A 1 -4.15 -6.85 -24.36
C MET A 1 -4.08 -5.87 -23.19
N LEU A 2 -4.79 -4.76 -23.20
CA LEU A 2 -4.76 -3.70 -22.17
C LEU A 2 -4.93 -4.18 -20.71
N ARG A 3 -5.84 -5.15 -20.48
CA ARG A 3 -6.07 -5.70 -19.11
C ARG A 3 -4.83 -6.43 -18.57
N LYS A 4 -4.10 -7.17 -19.41
CA LYS A 4 -2.89 -7.89 -19.00
C LYS A 4 -1.78 -6.90 -18.66
N ILE A 5 -1.56 -5.90 -19.53
CA ILE A 5 -0.54 -4.84 -19.32
C ILE A 5 -0.80 -4.10 -18.01
N ARG A 6 -2.05 -3.66 -17.77
CA ARG A 6 -2.43 -2.99 -16.52
C ARG A 6 -2.14 -3.84 -15.28
N LEU A 7 -2.49 -5.14 -15.33
CA LEU A 7 -2.26 -6.04 -14.21
C LEU A 7 -0.77 -6.25 -13.95
N THR A 8 0.00 -6.45 -15.01
CA THR A 8 1.47 -6.64 -14.89
C THR A 8 2.13 -5.39 -14.33
N CYS A 9 1.82 -4.20 -14.87
CA CYS A 9 2.36 -2.94 -14.34
C CYS A 9 1.95 -2.71 -12.87
N GLY A 10 0.69 -3.02 -12.52
CA GLY A 10 0.22 -2.89 -11.13
C GLY A 10 0.97 -3.82 -10.19
N ILE A 11 1.19 -5.08 -10.55
CA ILE A 11 1.95 -6.04 -9.74
C ILE A 11 3.40 -5.58 -9.59
N ILE A 12 4.04 -5.12 -10.66
CA ILE A 12 5.41 -4.60 -10.61
C ILE A 12 5.49 -3.40 -9.66
N CYS A 13 4.58 -2.43 -9.78
CA CYS A 13 4.52 -1.28 -8.85
C CYS A 13 4.29 -1.72 -7.41
N LEU A 14 3.38 -2.65 -7.17
CA LEU A 14 3.11 -3.18 -5.83
C LEU A 14 4.36 -3.83 -5.23
N THR A 15 5.04 -4.70 -5.98
CA THR A 15 6.26 -5.39 -5.51
C THR A 15 7.38 -4.41 -5.23
N LEU A 16 7.63 -3.43 -6.11
CA LEU A 16 8.67 -2.42 -5.90
C LEU A 16 8.38 -1.55 -4.68
N ILE A 17 7.14 -1.09 -4.50
CA ILE A 17 6.76 -0.30 -3.31
C ILE A 17 6.83 -1.15 -2.04
N THR A 18 6.45 -2.44 -2.10
CA THR A 18 6.58 -3.33 -0.94
C THR A 18 8.05 -3.51 -0.57
N LEU A 19 8.92 -3.74 -1.54
CA LEU A 19 10.36 -3.87 -1.32
C LEU A 19 10.96 -2.57 -0.76
N LEU A 20 10.50 -1.39 -1.18
CA LEU A 20 10.91 -0.11 -0.58
C LEU A 20 10.55 -0.01 0.92
N PHE A 21 9.40 -0.54 1.32
CA PHE A 21 9.02 -0.57 2.74
C PHE A 21 9.76 -1.64 3.54
N LEU A 22 10.21 -2.71 2.90
CA LEU A 22 10.98 -3.80 3.51
C LEU A 22 12.49 -3.51 3.53
N ASP A 23 12.94 -2.51 2.77
CA ASP A 23 14.36 -2.16 2.65
C ASP A 23 14.88 -1.58 3.97
N PHE A 24 15.69 -2.37 4.68
CA PHE A 24 16.38 -1.96 5.89
C PHE A 24 17.82 -1.50 5.61
N THR A 25 18.34 -1.77 4.40
CA THR A 25 19.69 -1.38 3.98
C THR A 25 19.75 0.00 3.34
N GLY A 26 18.60 0.53 2.89
CA GLY A 26 18.50 1.81 2.18
C GLY A 26 18.95 1.76 0.71
N THR A 27 19.41 0.61 0.23
CA THR A 27 19.92 0.47 -1.14
C THR A 27 18.83 0.61 -2.19
N LEU A 28 17.68 -0.03 -1.98
CA LEU A 28 16.53 0.09 -2.87
C LEU A 28 15.92 1.49 -2.84
N HIS A 29 15.98 2.16 -1.67
CA HIS A 29 15.47 3.50 -1.52
C HIS A 29 16.26 4.53 -2.34
N SER A 30 17.57 4.34 -2.52
CA SER A 30 18.41 5.22 -3.35
C SER A 30 18.05 5.11 -4.84
N TRP A 31 17.67 3.91 -5.32
CA TRP A 31 17.34 3.68 -6.73
C TRP A 31 15.87 3.94 -7.07
N PHE A 32 14.95 3.52 -6.21
CA PHE A 32 13.50 3.53 -6.47
C PHE A 32 12.70 4.46 -5.54
N GLY A 33 13.37 5.26 -4.70
CA GLY A 33 12.69 6.19 -3.78
C GLY A 33 11.79 7.22 -4.46
N TRP A 34 12.00 7.48 -5.77
CA TRP A 34 11.12 8.33 -6.57
C TRP A 34 9.70 7.76 -6.69
N LEU A 35 9.53 6.42 -6.65
CA LEU A 35 8.20 5.78 -6.66
C LEU A 35 7.35 6.15 -5.43
N ALA A 36 7.99 6.35 -4.29
CA ALA A 36 7.31 6.86 -3.09
C ALA A 36 6.90 8.33 -3.26
N LYS A 37 7.74 9.15 -3.90
CA LYS A 37 7.51 10.60 -4.11
C LYS A 37 6.38 10.89 -5.10
N ILE A 38 6.10 10.01 -6.06
CA ILE A 38 4.98 10.16 -7.00
C ILE A 38 3.64 9.70 -6.43
N GLN A 39 3.60 9.17 -5.22
CA GLN A 39 2.34 8.87 -4.56
C GLN A 39 1.61 10.16 -4.16
N PHE A 40 0.28 10.15 -4.26
CA PHE A 40 -0.53 11.37 -4.09
C PHE A 40 -0.25 12.10 -2.77
N LEU A 41 -0.32 11.42 -1.63
CA LEU A 41 -0.11 12.07 -0.34
C LEU A 41 1.33 12.59 -0.15
N PRO A 42 2.40 11.80 -0.39
CA PRO A 42 3.76 12.32 -0.35
C PRO A 42 4.01 13.49 -1.30
N ALA A 43 3.42 13.47 -2.50
CA ALA A 43 3.55 14.57 -3.46
C ALA A 43 2.89 15.86 -2.95
N VAL A 44 1.70 15.75 -2.33
CA VAL A 44 1.00 16.90 -1.73
C VAL A 44 1.79 17.45 -0.53
N LEU A 45 2.26 16.59 0.37
CA LEU A 45 3.03 17.00 1.55
C LEU A 45 4.40 17.61 1.18
N ALA A 46 5.00 17.14 0.09
CA ALA A 46 6.23 17.72 -0.46
C ALA A 46 6.00 18.99 -1.30
N LEU A 47 4.75 19.48 -1.40
CA LEU A 47 4.36 20.62 -2.24
C LEU A 47 4.79 20.49 -3.71
N ASN A 48 4.88 19.25 -4.21
CA ASN A 48 5.24 18.96 -5.58
C ASN A 48 4.02 19.13 -6.51
N VAL A 49 3.71 20.38 -6.84
CA VAL A 49 2.54 20.76 -7.62
C VAL A 49 2.53 20.06 -8.99
N GLY A 50 3.69 19.89 -9.62
CA GLY A 50 3.80 19.24 -10.93
C GLY A 50 3.30 17.78 -10.91
N VAL A 51 3.71 17.00 -9.91
CA VAL A 51 3.25 15.62 -9.75
C VAL A 51 1.76 15.57 -9.41
N VAL A 52 1.27 16.45 -8.54
CA VAL A 52 -0.16 16.49 -8.16
C VAL A 52 -1.02 16.80 -9.37
N VAL A 53 -0.67 17.83 -10.16
CA VAL A 53 -1.39 18.21 -11.38
C VAL A 53 -1.36 17.07 -12.41
N LEU A 54 -0.20 16.44 -12.60
CA LEU A 54 -0.07 15.29 -13.50
C LEU A 54 -0.99 14.14 -13.08
N LEU A 55 -1.04 13.82 -11.79
CA LEU A 55 -1.92 12.76 -11.26
C LEU A 55 -3.41 13.09 -11.42
N ILE A 56 -3.79 14.36 -11.26
CA ILE A 56 -5.18 14.83 -11.49
C ILE A 56 -5.55 14.69 -12.96
N ILE A 57 -4.70 15.16 -13.88
CA ILE A 57 -4.92 15.04 -15.33
C ILE A 57 -5.01 13.57 -15.73
N LEU A 58 -4.05 12.75 -15.27
CA LEU A 58 -4.02 11.31 -15.54
C LEU A 58 -5.32 10.62 -15.06
N THR A 59 -5.79 10.99 -13.88
CA THR A 59 -7.03 10.44 -13.32
C THR A 59 -8.27 10.96 -14.07
N GLY A 60 -8.27 12.21 -14.51
CA GLY A 60 -9.34 12.80 -15.33
C GLY A 60 -9.48 12.15 -16.70
N VAL A 61 -8.34 11.89 -17.38
CA VAL A 61 -8.33 11.28 -18.73
C VAL A 61 -8.59 9.78 -18.69
N PHE A 62 -7.90 9.06 -17.82
CA PHE A 62 -7.92 7.60 -17.79
C PHE A 62 -8.78 7.01 -16.65
N GLY A 63 -9.45 7.84 -15.87
CA GLY A 63 -10.29 7.41 -14.77
C GLY A 63 -9.48 6.78 -13.64
N ARG A 64 -9.72 5.49 -13.33
CA ARG A 64 -9.16 4.81 -12.15
C ARG A 64 -7.73 4.29 -12.33
N ILE A 65 -6.91 4.84 -13.24
CA ILE A 65 -5.56 4.30 -13.51
C ILE A 65 -4.64 4.41 -12.28
N TYR A 66 -4.71 5.51 -11.56
CA TYR A 66 -3.95 5.72 -10.33
C TYR A 66 -4.19 4.58 -9.32
N CYS A 67 -5.46 4.30 -8.98
CA CYS A 67 -5.81 3.25 -8.02
C CYS A 67 -5.56 1.83 -8.54
N SER A 68 -5.42 1.63 -9.85
CA SER A 68 -5.26 0.30 -10.43
C SER A 68 -3.83 -0.07 -10.80
N VAL A 69 -2.91 0.91 -10.82
CA VAL A 69 -1.51 0.69 -11.23
C VAL A 69 -0.55 1.28 -10.22
N ILE A 70 -0.76 2.54 -9.80
CA ILE A 70 0.20 3.30 -9.00
C ILE A 70 -0.02 3.08 -7.49
N CYS A 71 -1.28 3.06 -7.05
CA CYS A 71 -1.61 2.93 -5.64
C CYS A 71 -1.45 1.49 -5.15
N PRO A 72 -0.52 1.19 -4.22
CA PRO A 72 -0.27 -0.17 -3.75
C PRO A 72 -1.49 -0.79 -3.06
N LEU A 73 -2.27 0.00 -2.32
CA LEU A 73 -3.46 -0.49 -1.64
C LEU A 73 -4.54 -0.94 -2.62
N GLY A 74 -4.73 -0.21 -3.74
CA GLY A 74 -5.71 -0.56 -4.77
C GLY A 74 -5.33 -1.85 -5.50
N VAL A 75 -4.05 -2.01 -5.84
CA VAL A 75 -3.54 -3.25 -6.46
C VAL A 75 -3.61 -4.42 -5.49
N PHE A 76 -3.29 -4.20 -4.21
CA PHE A 76 -3.42 -5.21 -3.16
C PHE A 76 -4.87 -5.72 -3.03
N GLN A 77 -5.87 -4.83 -3.07
CA GLN A 77 -7.28 -5.21 -3.07
C GLN A 77 -7.66 -6.05 -4.30
N ASP A 78 -7.09 -5.75 -5.48
CA ASP A 78 -7.32 -6.56 -6.68
C ASP A 78 -6.80 -7.98 -6.53
N VAL A 79 -5.60 -8.14 -5.96
CA VAL A 79 -5.00 -9.45 -5.68
C VAL A 79 -5.85 -10.20 -4.67
N ALA A 80 -6.25 -9.55 -3.57
CA ALA A 80 -7.11 -10.16 -2.55
C ALA A 80 -8.49 -10.57 -3.11
N ALA A 81 -9.10 -9.72 -3.93
CA ALA A 81 -10.37 -10.02 -4.59
C ALA A 81 -10.23 -11.17 -5.60
N TRP A 82 -9.12 -11.26 -6.32
CA TRP A 82 -8.85 -12.37 -7.24
C TRP A 82 -8.71 -13.71 -6.50
N ILE A 83 -8.02 -13.73 -5.37
CA ILE A 83 -7.89 -14.91 -4.51
C ILE A 83 -9.26 -15.33 -3.97
N GLY A 84 -10.06 -14.37 -3.50
CA GLY A 84 -11.41 -14.61 -2.99
C GLY A 84 -12.35 -15.16 -4.05
N LYS A 85 -12.28 -14.66 -5.28
CA LYS A 85 -13.10 -15.12 -6.42
C LYS A 85 -12.80 -16.54 -6.83
N LYS A 86 -11.57 -17.03 -6.67
CA LYS A 86 -11.24 -18.46 -6.91
C LYS A 86 -11.96 -19.41 -5.96
N ARG A 87 -12.27 -18.94 -4.74
CA ARG A 87 -12.95 -19.77 -3.71
C ARG A 87 -14.47 -19.75 -3.81
N LYS A 88 -15.08 -18.64 -4.25
CA LYS A 88 -16.55 -18.50 -4.37
C LYS A 88 -16.89 -17.91 -5.73
N LYS A 89 -17.63 -18.66 -6.55
CA LYS A 89 -18.18 -18.19 -7.83
C LYS A 89 -19.43 -17.31 -7.65
N LEU A 90 -19.49 -16.50 -6.60
CA LEU A 90 -20.62 -15.59 -6.41
C LEU A 90 -20.42 -14.35 -7.30
N PRO A 91 -21.40 -14.02 -8.17
CA PRO A 91 -21.36 -12.78 -8.92
C PRO A 91 -21.47 -11.60 -7.93
N TYR A 92 -20.64 -10.58 -8.14
CA TYR A 92 -20.76 -9.34 -7.36
C TYR A 92 -22.12 -8.71 -7.67
N SER A 93 -22.95 -8.51 -6.64
CA SER A 93 -24.20 -7.77 -6.78
C SER A 93 -23.90 -6.26 -6.78
N TYR A 94 -24.67 -5.50 -7.56
CA TYR A 94 -24.61 -4.06 -7.54
C TYR A 94 -25.10 -3.56 -6.17
N SER A 95 -24.27 -2.80 -5.47
CA SER A 95 -24.61 -2.10 -4.25
C SER A 95 -24.59 -0.60 -4.50
N PRO A 96 -25.63 0.17 -4.08
CA PRO A 96 -25.62 1.62 -4.21
C PRO A 96 -24.44 2.21 -3.44
N ALA A 97 -23.81 3.24 -4.02
CA ALA A 97 -22.68 3.90 -3.41
C ALA A 97 -23.10 4.63 -2.13
N LEU A 98 -22.38 4.44 -1.04
CA LEU A 98 -22.53 5.20 0.21
C LEU A 98 -21.96 6.61 0.03
N SER A 99 -22.67 7.45 -0.73
CA SER A 99 -22.19 8.78 -1.14
C SER A 99 -21.88 9.66 0.08
N LEU A 100 -22.69 9.62 1.11
CA LEU A 100 -22.49 10.38 2.34
C LEU A 100 -21.16 10.03 3.01
N LEU A 101 -20.85 8.74 3.12
CA LEU A 101 -19.59 8.26 3.71
C LEU A 101 -18.37 8.65 2.86
N ARG A 102 -18.49 8.56 1.52
CA ARG A 102 -17.43 8.97 0.60
C ARG A 102 -17.09 10.45 0.70
N TYR A 103 -18.11 11.30 0.59
CA TYR A 103 -17.91 12.75 0.64
C TYR A 103 -17.56 13.23 2.03
N GLY A 104 -18.10 12.60 3.09
CA GLY A 104 -17.73 12.88 4.47
C GLY A 104 -16.26 12.56 4.74
N ALA A 105 -15.78 11.38 4.34
CA ALA A 105 -14.36 11.01 4.46
C ALA A 105 -13.45 11.94 3.65
N LEU A 106 -13.86 12.34 2.44
CA LEU A 106 -13.11 13.29 1.62
C LEU A 106 -13.05 14.67 2.28
N ALA A 107 -14.17 15.17 2.82
CA ALA A 107 -14.21 16.45 3.52
C ALA A 107 -13.30 16.46 4.76
N ILE A 108 -13.36 15.41 5.59
CA ILE A 108 -12.47 15.24 6.75
C ILE A 108 -11.01 15.22 6.29
N PHE A 109 -10.69 14.49 5.24
CA PHE A 109 -9.33 14.43 4.70
C PHE A 109 -8.81 15.80 4.25
N ILE A 110 -9.64 16.57 3.51
CA ILE A 110 -9.27 17.92 3.05
C ILE A 110 -9.11 18.88 4.24
N ILE A 111 -10.05 18.88 5.19
CA ILE A 111 -10.00 19.74 6.38
C ILE A 111 -8.73 19.45 7.19
N THR A 112 -8.41 18.18 7.43
CA THR A 112 -7.23 17.79 8.20
C THR A 112 -5.93 18.11 7.48
N LEU A 113 -5.93 18.03 6.14
CA LEU A 113 -4.78 18.40 5.33
C LEU A 113 -4.52 19.91 5.40
N VAL A 114 -5.57 20.73 5.28
CA VAL A 114 -5.50 22.20 5.35
C VAL A 114 -5.14 22.66 6.77
N ALA A 115 -5.69 22.00 7.79
CA ALA A 115 -5.38 22.27 9.20
C ALA A 115 -3.96 21.83 9.62
N GLY A 116 -3.20 21.16 8.74
CA GLY A 116 -1.86 20.66 9.04
C GLY A 116 -1.81 19.45 9.98
N VAL A 117 -2.96 18.82 10.28
CA VAL A 117 -3.04 17.63 11.15
C VAL A 117 -2.65 16.39 10.37
N SER A 118 -1.34 16.21 10.16
CA SER A 118 -0.77 15.13 9.33
C SER A 118 -1.17 13.73 9.81
N PHE A 119 -1.35 13.53 11.11
CA PHE A 119 -1.71 12.23 11.68
C PHE A 119 -3.04 11.71 11.14
N ILE A 120 -4.09 12.53 11.14
CA ILE A 120 -5.42 12.12 10.65
C ILE A 120 -5.39 11.96 9.12
N ALA A 121 -4.72 12.86 8.40
CA ALA A 121 -4.56 12.76 6.95
C ALA A 121 -3.86 11.45 6.54
N THR A 122 -2.79 11.06 7.25
CA THR A 122 -2.08 9.80 7.00
C THR A 122 -2.90 8.57 7.38
N LEU A 123 -3.84 8.68 8.32
CA LEU A 123 -4.72 7.57 8.69
C LEU A 123 -5.65 7.19 7.52
N PHE A 124 -6.21 8.18 6.82
CA PHE A 124 -7.12 7.98 5.70
C PHE A 124 -6.41 7.72 4.36
N ALA A 125 -5.16 8.14 4.23
CA ALA A 125 -4.44 8.00 2.97
C ALA A 125 -4.14 6.52 2.61
N PRO A 126 -4.52 6.06 1.40
CA PRO A 126 -4.33 4.67 0.99
C PRO A 126 -2.87 4.22 1.00
N TYR A 127 -1.96 5.09 0.57
CA TYR A 127 -0.52 4.81 0.58
C TYR A 127 0.02 4.62 1.99
N SER A 128 -0.37 5.51 2.92
CA SER A 128 0.04 5.42 4.32
C SER A 128 -0.56 4.21 5.04
N ALA A 129 -1.82 3.86 4.73
CA ALA A 129 -2.45 2.64 5.23
C ALA A 129 -1.68 1.39 4.78
N TYR A 130 -1.26 1.34 3.50
CA TYR A 130 -0.43 0.25 3.00
C TYR A 130 0.96 0.23 3.67
N GLY A 131 1.59 1.38 3.85
CA GLY A 131 2.86 1.50 4.54
C GLY A 131 2.82 0.99 5.98
N ARG A 132 1.73 1.27 6.72
CA ARG A 132 1.54 0.70 8.06
C ARG A 132 1.43 -0.82 8.03
N ILE A 133 0.70 -1.38 7.07
CA ILE A 133 0.60 -2.84 6.88
C ILE A 133 1.98 -3.42 6.55
N ALA A 134 2.71 -2.85 5.60
CA ALA A 134 4.02 -3.32 5.19
C ALA A 134 5.03 -3.27 6.34
N ASN A 135 5.11 -2.15 7.06
CA ASN A 135 6.09 -1.98 8.14
C ASN A 135 5.77 -2.79 9.41
N ASN A 136 4.50 -3.03 9.72
CA ASN A 136 4.13 -3.72 10.96
C ASN A 136 3.84 -5.22 10.77
N LEU A 137 3.44 -5.66 9.57
CA LEU A 137 3.11 -7.06 9.31
C LEU A 137 4.15 -7.74 8.43
N PHE A 138 4.57 -7.11 7.32
CA PHE A 138 5.48 -7.75 6.36
C PHE A 138 6.95 -7.58 6.76
N GLN A 139 7.34 -6.43 7.28
CA GLN A 139 8.73 -6.17 7.68
C GLN A 139 9.23 -7.13 8.76
N PRO A 140 8.52 -7.41 9.86
CA PRO A 140 8.97 -8.39 10.86
C PRO A 140 9.15 -9.79 10.27
N ILE A 141 8.25 -10.22 9.37
CA ILE A 141 8.35 -11.52 8.69
C ILE A 141 9.59 -11.55 7.78
N TRP A 142 9.85 -10.47 7.05
CA TRP A 142 11.01 -10.33 6.19
C TRP A 142 12.32 -10.37 6.97
N LEU A 143 12.40 -9.63 8.09
CA LEU A 143 13.56 -9.62 8.97
C LEU A 143 13.79 -10.98 9.63
N TRP A 144 12.73 -11.65 10.05
CA TRP A 144 12.84 -13.02 10.54
C TRP A 144 13.40 -13.98 9.50
N GLY A 145 12.93 -13.88 8.26
CA GLY A 145 13.49 -14.62 7.11
C GLY A 145 14.97 -14.31 6.89
N ASN A 146 15.35 -13.02 6.92
CA ASN A 146 16.76 -12.60 6.78
C ASN A 146 17.63 -13.21 7.90
N ASN A 147 17.18 -13.17 9.16
CA ASN A 147 17.93 -13.72 10.27
C ASN A 147 18.07 -15.24 10.18
N LEU A 148 17.05 -15.94 9.65
CA LEU A 148 17.16 -17.37 9.36
C LEU A 148 18.24 -17.64 8.32
N PHE A 149 18.29 -16.84 7.23
CA PHE A 149 19.36 -16.97 6.21
C PHE A 149 20.72 -16.57 6.77
N ALA A 150 20.81 -15.55 7.63
CA ALA A 150 22.06 -15.16 8.30
C ALA A 150 22.62 -16.31 9.12
N HIS A 151 21.79 -16.96 9.95
CA HIS A 151 22.18 -18.10 10.77
C HIS A 151 22.62 -19.32 9.92
N LEU A 152 21.94 -19.58 8.80
CA LEU A 152 22.33 -20.66 7.88
C LEU A 152 23.64 -20.33 7.14
N ALA A 153 23.84 -19.08 6.75
CA ALA A 153 25.06 -18.62 6.07
C ALA A 153 26.27 -18.67 6.99
N GLU A 154 26.12 -18.32 8.26
CA GLU A 154 27.17 -18.41 9.27
C GLU A 154 27.63 -19.83 9.48
N ARG A 155 26.70 -20.80 9.53
CA ARG A 155 27.04 -22.23 9.57
C ARG A 155 27.79 -22.73 8.33
N ALA A 156 27.55 -22.08 7.17
CA ALA A 156 28.26 -22.38 5.94
C ALA A 156 29.59 -21.60 5.77
N GLY A 157 30.00 -20.83 6.80
CA GLY A 157 31.22 -20.01 6.77
C GLY A 157 31.12 -18.76 5.91
N SER A 158 29.91 -18.31 5.58
CA SER A 158 29.67 -17.10 4.77
C SER A 158 29.04 -16.00 5.63
N TYR A 159 29.60 -14.79 5.58
CA TYR A 159 29.11 -13.59 6.27
C TYR A 159 28.38 -12.64 5.32
N ALA A 160 27.71 -13.17 4.29
CA ALA A 160 26.98 -12.36 3.31
C ALA A 160 25.68 -11.74 3.88
N PHE A 161 25.12 -12.34 4.93
CA PHE A 161 23.94 -11.86 5.63
C PHE A 161 24.31 -11.54 7.08
N TYR A 162 23.71 -10.48 7.64
CA TYR A 162 23.89 -10.10 9.04
C TYR A 162 22.55 -10.13 9.79
N GLU A 163 22.61 -10.43 11.04
CA GLU A 163 21.43 -10.42 11.90
C GLU A 163 20.94 -8.99 12.15
N VAL A 164 19.64 -8.82 12.10
CA VAL A 164 18.97 -7.54 12.34
C VAL A 164 17.93 -7.72 13.43
N ASP A 165 17.91 -6.81 14.40
CA ASP A 165 16.92 -6.84 15.47
C ASP A 165 15.51 -6.69 14.94
N ILE A 166 14.63 -7.60 15.31
CA ILE A 166 13.22 -7.56 14.93
C ILE A 166 12.49 -6.69 15.96
N TRP A 167 12.13 -5.47 15.56
CA TRP A 167 11.50 -4.51 16.43
C TRP A 167 10.06 -4.21 15.99
N ILE A 168 9.10 -4.37 16.90
CA ILE A 168 7.73 -3.88 16.72
C ILE A 168 7.72 -2.43 17.20
N LYS A 169 7.62 -1.48 16.25
CA LYS A 169 7.75 -0.04 16.51
C LYS A 169 6.76 0.48 17.56
N SER A 170 5.51 -0.02 17.56
CA SER A 170 4.46 0.42 18.49
C SER A 170 3.29 -0.56 18.45
N LEU A 171 2.82 -0.99 19.62
CA LEU A 171 1.67 -1.87 19.75
C LEU A 171 0.38 -1.26 19.15
N PRO A 172 0.03 0.02 19.41
CA PRO A 172 -1.15 0.62 18.81
C PRO A 172 -1.11 0.65 17.28
N THR A 173 0.05 0.97 16.68
CA THR A 173 0.18 0.98 15.22
C THR A 173 0.09 -0.42 14.62
N PHE A 174 0.58 -1.43 15.32
CA PHE A 174 0.43 -2.83 14.93
C PHE A 174 -1.04 -3.25 14.93
N ILE A 175 -1.81 -2.94 15.99
CA ILE A 175 -3.24 -3.25 16.07
C ILE A 175 -4.02 -2.57 14.94
N VAL A 176 -3.76 -1.28 14.68
CA VAL A 176 -4.40 -0.55 13.59
C VAL A 176 -4.04 -1.14 12.23
N ALA A 177 -2.78 -1.53 12.02
CA ALA A 177 -2.33 -2.16 10.78
C ALA A 177 -3.00 -3.52 10.57
N ALA A 178 -3.06 -4.36 11.60
CA ALA A 178 -3.70 -5.67 11.56
C ALA A 178 -5.20 -5.55 11.31
N ALA A 179 -5.88 -4.65 12.02
CA ALA A 179 -7.32 -4.39 11.82
C ALA A 179 -7.59 -3.91 10.39
N THR A 180 -6.81 -2.95 9.90
CA THR A 180 -6.93 -2.42 8.53
C THR A 180 -6.72 -3.54 7.50
N PHE A 181 -5.72 -4.38 7.68
CA PHE A 181 -5.41 -5.50 6.80
C PHE A 181 -6.57 -6.50 6.72
N VAL A 182 -7.10 -6.92 7.89
CA VAL A 182 -8.25 -7.85 7.95
C VAL A 182 -9.49 -7.24 7.30
N ILE A 183 -9.83 -5.99 7.62
CA ILE A 183 -10.98 -5.29 7.05
C ILE A 183 -10.85 -5.20 5.54
N LEU A 184 -9.68 -4.85 5.01
CA LEU A 184 -9.43 -4.75 3.57
C LEU A 184 -9.60 -6.09 2.86
N ILE A 185 -9.09 -7.18 3.44
CA ILE A 185 -9.25 -8.53 2.86
C ILE A 185 -10.73 -8.94 2.86
N LEU A 186 -11.43 -8.74 3.98
CA LEU A 186 -12.84 -9.11 4.08
C LEU A 186 -13.71 -8.32 3.09
N LEU A 187 -13.47 -7.00 2.97
CA LEU A 187 -14.18 -6.15 2.01
C LEU A 187 -13.85 -6.56 0.56
N ALA A 188 -12.58 -6.83 0.27
CA ALA A 188 -12.16 -7.25 -1.06
C ALA A 188 -12.76 -8.61 -1.46
N TRP A 189 -12.96 -9.52 -0.50
CA TRP A 189 -13.59 -10.82 -0.76
C TRP A 189 -15.10 -10.72 -0.96
N ARG A 190 -15.78 -9.83 -0.22
CA ARG A 190 -17.24 -9.66 -0.34
C ARG A 190 -17.63 -8.83 -1.55
N ASN A 191 -17.06 -7.67 -1.71
CA ASN A 191 -17.55 -6.61 -2.60
C ASN A 191 -16.52 -6.18 -3.68
N GLY A 192 -15.32 -6.76 -3.70
CA GLY A 192 -14.26 -6.33 -4.58
C GLY A 192 -13.60 -5.02 -4.10
N ARG A 193 -13.34 -4.07 -5.03
CA ARG A 193 -12.73 -2.78 -4.69
C ARG A 193 -13.74 -1.83 -4.07
N THR A 194 -13.83 -1.79 -2.76
CA THR A 194 -14.79 -0.92 -2.04
C THR A 194 -14.12 0.16 -1.22
N TYR A 195 -12.86 0.02 -0.86
CA TYR A 195 -12.15 0.98 -0.01
C TYR A 195 -11.70 2.24 -0.77
N CYS A 196 -11.29 2.12 -2.02
CA CYS A 196 -10.85 3.25 -2.86
C CYS A 196 -12.00 3.91 -3.61
#